data_eeec638d12119f2793a4169de987b440
#
_entry.id   eeec638d12119f2793a4169de987b440
#
_cell.length_a   1.000
_cell.length_b   1.000
_cell.length_c   1.000
_cell.angle_alpha   90.00
_cell.angle_beta   90.00
_cell.angle_gamma   90.00
#
_symmetry.space_group_name_H-M   'P 1'
#
loop_
_entity.id
_entity.type
_entity.pdbx_description
1 polymer ?
#
loop_
_entity_poly.entity_id
_entity_poly.type
_entity_poly.pdbx_seq_one_letter_code
_entity_poly.pdbx_strand_id
1 'polypeptide(L)' 'MQPNIYFNPNELKVGMLVRVEHKVMMILPDLKGACKDGFILVEDIRTGKRHQQNVSYLRPVKT' A
#
# COMPACT_ATOMS: atom_id res chain seq x y z
N MET A 1 20.81 8.44 4.89
CA MET A 1 20.04 8.40 3.63
C MET A 1 18.57 8.24 3.94
N GLN A 2 17.75 9.09 3.38
CA GLN A 2 16.31 8.99 3.60
C GLN A 2 15.70 7.96 2.65
N PRO A 3 14.74 7.17 3.13
CA PRO A 3 14.04 6.27 2.24
C PRO A 3 13.25 7.06 1.20
N ASN A 4 13.12 6.50 0.01
CA ASN A 4 12.27 7.08 -1.01
C ASN A 4 10.82 6.82 -0.66
N ILE A 5 10.14 7.88 -0.20
CA ILE A 5 8.73 7.79 0.12
C ILE A 5 7.99 8.49 -1.01
N TYR A 6 7.21 7.72 -1.76
CA TYR A 6 6.45 8.24 -2.89
C TYR A 6 5.10 8.80 -2.50
N PHE A 7 4.61 8.40 -1.33
CA PHE A 7 3.32 8.86 -0.84
C PHE A 7 3.44 9.29 0.60
N ASN A 8 2.82 10.42 0.93
CA ASN A 8 2.56 10.75 2.32
C ASN A 8 1.38 9.90 2.81
N PRO A 9 1.37 9.53 4.10
CA PRO A 9 0.25 8.74 4.64
C PRO A 9 -1.12 9.37 4.37
N ASN A 10 -1.18 10.70 4.32
CA ASN A 10 -2.44 11.40 4.08
C ASN A 10 -2.94 11.27 2.64
N GLU A 11 -2.08 10.87 1.71
CA GLU A 11 -2.45 10.70 0.32
C GLU A 11 -3.01 9.32 0.03
N LEU A 12 -2.80 8.37 0.94
CA LEU A 12 -3.22 7.00 0.75
C LEU A 12 -4.68 6.87 1.18
N LYS A 13 -5.51 6.38 0.26
CA LYS A 13 -6.95 6.24 0.51
C LYS A 13 -7.37 4.82 0.23
N VAL A 14 -8.37 4.36 0.96
CA VAL A 14 -8.97 3.04 0.75
C VAL A 14 -9.47 2.94 -0.69
N GLY A 15 -9.17 1.82 -1.34
CA GLY A 15 -9.55 1.59 -2.73
C GLY A 15 -8.55 2.13 -3.74
N MET A 16 -7.55 2.88 -3.29
CA MET A 16 -6.51 3.40 -4.18
C MET A 16 -5.62 2.26 -4.67
N LEU A 17 -5.24 2.31 -5.94
CA LEU A 17 -4.31 1.34 -6.50
C LEU A 17 -2.89 1.87 -6.40
N VAL A 18 -1.99 1.01 -5.99
CA VAL A 18 -0.55 1.31 -5.88
C VAL A 18 0.24 0.14 -6.47
N ARG A 19 1.49 0.37 -6.78
CA ARG A 19 2.37 -0.67 -7.30
C ARG A 19 3.41 -1.04 -6.25
N VAL A 20 3.62 -2.33 -6.07
CA VAL A 20 4.70 -2.86 -5.25
C VAL A 20 5.47 -3.83 -6.14
N GLU A 21 6.70 -3.46 -6.47
CA GLU A 21 7.51 -4.21 -7.45
C GLU A 21 6.77 -4.28 -8.78
N HIS A 22 6.35 -5.48 -9.19
CA HIS A 22 5.62 -5.70 -10.43
C HIS A 22 4.12 -5.95 -10.22
N LYS A 23 3.67 -5.79 -8.97
CA LYS A 23 2.30 -6.15 -8.60
C LYS A 23 1.49 -4.90 -8.35
N VAL A 24 0.24 -4.91 -8.80
CA VAL A 24 -0.72 -3.85 -8.46
C VAL A 24 -1.49 -4.27 -7.24
N MET A 25 -1.52 -3.40 -6.25
CA MET A 25 -2.19 -3.64 -4.99
C MET A 25 -3.27 -2.60 -4.76
N MET A 26 -4.32 -3.00 -4.07
CA MET A 26 -5.38 -2.07 -3.66
C MET A 26 -5.29 -1.84 -2.16
N ILE A 27 -5.38 -0.59 -1.75
CA ILE A 27 -5.35 -0.23 -0.34
C ILE A 27 -6.69 -0.58 0.29
N LEU A 28 -6.62 -1.33 1.39
CA LEU A 28 -7.80 -1.79 2.12
C LEU A 28 -7.93 -1.03 3.43
N PRO A 29 -9.15 -0.95 3.97
CA PRO A 29 -9.35 -0.37 5.29
C PRO A 29 -8.73 -1.26 6.36
N ASP A 30 -8.04 -0.63 7.32
CA ASP A 30 -7.53 -1.33 8.50
C ASP A 30 -8.50 -1.10 9.65
N LEU A 31 -9.63 -1.79 9.58
CA LEU A 31 -10.73 -1.56 10.52
C LEU A 31 -10.39 -1.96 11.95
N LYS A 32 -9.41 -2.84 12.10
CA LYS A 32 -9.04 -3.35 13.44
C LYS A 32 -7.77 -2.71 13.97
N GLY A 33 -7.17 -1.80 13.21
CA GLY A 33 -5.91 -1.19 13.61
C GLY A 33 -4.78 -2.20 13.76
N ALA A 34 -4.81 -3.26 12.94
CA ALA A 34 -3.85 -4.35 13.05
C ALA A 34 -2.49 -4.03 12.42
N CYS A 35 -2.44 -3.00 11.58
CA CYS A 35 -1.19 -2.65 10.91
C CYS A 35 -0.29 -1.86 11.85
N LYS A 36 1.00 -2.14 11.77
CA LYS A 36 2.01 -1.38 12.51
C LYS A 36 2.19 -0.01 11.87
N ASP A 37 2.78 0.91 12.62
CA ASP A 37 3.15 2.23 12.09
C ASP A 37 4.03 2.06 10.86
N GLY A 38 3.70 2.79 9.80
CA GLY A 38 4.42 2.70 8.54
C GLY A 38 3.99 1.56 7.64
N PHE A 39 3.00 0.77 8.08
CA PHE A 39 2.45 -0.32 7.28
C PHE A 39 0.99 -0.06 6.95
N ILE A 40 0.55 -0.61 5.85
CA ILE A 40 -0.82 -0.47 5.40
C ILE A 40 -1.30 -1.80 4.84
N LEU A 41 -2.59 -2.07 5.01
CA LEU A 41 -3.17 -3.32 4.50
C LEU A 41 -3.45 -3.16 3.01
N VAL A 42 -2.99 -4.12 2.22
CA VAL A 42 -3.18 -4.11 0.77
C VAL A 42 -3.63 -5.48 0.29
N GLU A 43 -4.27 -5.49 -0.87
CA GLU A 43 -4.69 -6.72 -1.53
C GLU A 43 -4.08 -6.78 -2.92
N ASP A 44 -3.46 -7.92 -3.23
CA ASP A 44 -3.00 -8.20 -4.59
C ASP A 44 -4.23 -8.44 -5.45
N ILE A 45 -4.48 -7.55 -6.42
CA ILE A 45 -5.71 -7.63 -7.21
C ILE A 45 -5.75 -8.83 -8.15
N ARG A 46 -4.59 -9.47 -8.42
CA ARG A 46 -4.55 -10.66 -9.25
C ARG A 46 -4.95 -11.91 -8.49
N THR A 47 -4.53 -11.99 -7.23
CA THR A 47 -4.67 -13.22 -6.46
C THR A 47 -5.69 -13.11 -5.34
N GLY A 48 -6.06 -11.89 -4.95
CA GLY A 48 -6.92 -11.64 -3.81
C GLY A 48 -6.24 -11.80 -2.47
N LYS A 49 -4.93 -12.06 -2.45
CA LYS A 49 -4.20 -12.18 -1.20
C LYS A 49 -4.00 -10.84 -0.55
N ARG A 50 -4.13 -10.81 0.76
CA ARG A 50 -4.01 -9.60 1.56
C ARG A 50 -2.82 -9.70 2.49
N HIS A 51 -2.11 -8.61 2.67
CA HIS A 51 -1.00 -8.55 3.61
C HIS A 51 -0.70 -7.11 4.00
N GLN A 52 0.10 -6.94 5.04
CA GLN A 52 0.60 -5.63 5.44
C GLN A 52 1.82 -5.29 4.59
N GLN A 53 1.85 -4.07 4.10
CA GLN A 53 2.93 -3.61 3.24
C GLN A 53 3.53 -2.34 3.82
N ASN A 54 4.85 -2.24 3.82
CA ASN A 54 5.53 -1.02 4.25
C ASN A 54 5.25 0.09 3.23
N VAL A 55 4.79 1.23 3.72
CA VAL A 55 4.40 2.37 2.89
C VAL A 55 5.54 2.83 1.99
N SER A 56 6.79 2.69 2.46
CA SER A 56 7.95 3.15 1.69
C SER A 56 8.16 2.37 0.38
N TYR A 57 7.56 1.20 0.24
CA TYR A 57 7.68 0.39 -0.97
C TYR A 57 6.59 0.67 -1.99
N LEU A 58 5.61 1.50 -1.63
CA LEU A 58 4.51 1.80 -2.54
C LEU A 58 4.96 2.76 -3.63
N ARG A 59 4.53 2.50 -4.85
CA ARG A 59 4.84 3.33 -6.02
C ARG A 59 3.56 3.69 -6.74
N PRO A 60 3.51 4.83 -7.43
CA PRO A 60 2.32 5.15 -8.22
C PRO A 60 2.16 4.16 -9.37
N VAL A 61 0.89 3.86 -9.67
CA VAL A 61 0.58 3.05 -10.84
C VAL A 61 0.62 3.96 -12.05
N LYS A 62 1.42 3.57 -13.05
CA LYS A 62 1.47 4.31 -14.29
C LYS A 62 0.33 3.89 -15.20
N THR A 63 -0.35 4.86 -15.73
CA THR A 63 -1.42 4.62 -16.70
C THR A 63 -0.92 4.79 -18.11
#